data_57f03c21a59aed0da03656476f91f70e
#
_entry.id   57f03c21a59aed0da03656476f91f70e
#
_cell.length_a   1.000
_cell.length_b   1.000
_cell.length_c   1.000
_cell.angle_alpha   90.00
_cell.angle_beta   90.00
_cell.angle_gamma   90.00
#
_symmetry.space_group_name_H-M   'P 1'
#
loop_
_entity.id
_entity.type
_entity.pdbx_description
1 polymer ?
#
loop_
_entity_poly.entity_id
_entity_poly.type
_entity_poly.pdbx_seq_one_letter_code
_entity_poly.pdbx_strand_id
1 'polypeptide(L)'
;MEKRGVLISLVLLFAFLSTSAYAAKRALVVGIGTYARGTEWATISSKNDVDLLCPALEHFGFKVTKLIDSQATHAGIINSLKALIKRARFGDQIYLHFSCHGQQMKSSSPKETDGLDEAMVPYDAKKECTASYRGQNHLRDKEFNIYLTKLRKKIGSKGMLFVSLDACHSGDAHRGFGEDDDEPDFVSLTERGTSEIFGEERGSGSSRRYSSVTKNFKSKVTQKTPKGLSQMVVISACQPFQVNREYIDRKNKKSYGSLTYLIWKELSTLKSKAIDFKAFGEKLLQQKGQTMSKRQKPYLVIEYL
;
A
#
# COMPACT_ATOMS: atom_id res chain seq x y z
N MET A 1 14.12 72.04 -42.89
CA MET A 1 14.82 70.74 -42.67
C MET A 1 14.16 70.04 -41.49
N GLU A 2 13.20 69.18 -41.73
CA GLU A 2 12.49 68.42 -40.70
C GLU A 2 13.21 67.12 -40.44
N LYS A 3 13.59 66.88 -39.17
CA LYS A 3 14.13 65.62 -38.71
C LYS A 3 12.98 64.71 -38.31
N ARG A 4 12.63 63.71 -39.13
CA ARG A 4 11.71 62.65 -38.80
C ARG A 4 12.39 61.67 -37.85
N GLY A 5 11.96 61.69 -36.58
CA GLY A 5 12.33 60.65 -35.59
C GLY A 5 11.60 59.35 -35.86
N VAL A 6 12.34 58.27 -36.12
CA VAL A 6 11.81 56.90 -36.24
C VAL A 6 11.63 56.34 -34.84
N LEU A 7 10.37 56.16 -34.41
CA LEU A 7 10.01 55.51 -33.17
C LEU A 7 10.04 53.97 -33.39
N ILE A 8 11.10 53.33 -32.90
CA ILE A 8 11.19 51.86 -32.94
C ILE A 8 10.39 51.31 -31.73
N SER A 9 9.19 50.85 -32.01
CA SER A 9 8.39 50.10 -31.03
C SER A 9 8.98 48.70 -30.83
N LEU A 10 9.64 48.51 -29.71
CA LEU A 10 10.16 47.21 -29.28
C LEU A 10 8.96 46.39 -28.71
N VAL A 11 8.33 45.59 -29.55
CA VAL A 11 7.29 44.62 -29.12
C VAL A 11 8.03 43.45 -28.45
N LEU A 12 8.09 43.48 -27.12
CA LEU A 12 8.52 42.32 -26.31
C LEU A 12 7.44 41.23 -26.42
N LEU A 13 7.67 40.30 -27.33
CA LEU A 13 6.90 39.08 -27.47
C LEU A 13 7.26 38.15 -26.29
N PHE A 14 6.53 38.28 -25.17
CA PHE A 14 6.56 37.31 -24.11
C PHE A 14 5.93 36.01 -24.63
N ALA A 15 6.76 35.16 -25.25
CA ALA A 15 6.39 33.78 -25.50
C ALA A 15 6.16 33.08 -24.13
N PHE A 16 4.92 33.04 -23.69
CA PHE A 16 4.50 32.10 -22.65
C PHE A 16 4.76 30.69 -23.19
N LEU A 17 5.97 30.18 -22.93
CA LEU A 17 6.24 28.76 -23.03
C LEU A 17 5.32 28.07 -21.99
N SER A 18 4.10 27.79 -22.40
CA SER A 18 3.23 26.86 -21.71
C SER A 18 3.92 25.51 -21.75
N THR A 19 4.85 25.27 -20.84
CA THR A 19 5.32 23.92 -20.59
C THR A 19 4.09 23.14 -20.17
N SER A 20 3.50 22.40 -21.09
CA SER A 20 2.55 21.34 -20.75
C SER A 20 3.27 20.48 -19.71
N ALA A 21 2.99 20.75 -18.44
CA ALA A 21 3.54 19.94 -17.38
C ALA A 21 2.91 18.56 -17.53
N TYR A 22 3.61 17.66 -18.21
CA TYR A 22 3.20 16.27 -18.28
C TYR A 22 2.95 15.77 -16.85
N ALA A 23 1.81 15.09 -16.67
CA ALA A 23 1.47 14.45 -15.42
C ALA A 23 2.63 13.59 -14.94
N ALA A 24 3.20 13.94 -13.79
CA ALA A 24 4.37 13.24 -13.28
C ALA A 24 3.94 11.91 -12.64
N LYS A 25 4.79 10.90 -12.77
CA LYS A 25 4.66 9.62 -12.07
C LYS A 25 5.56 9.60 -10.85
N ARG A 26 4.98 9.41 -9.68
CA ARG A 26 5.71 9.39 -8.40
C ARG A 26 5.35 8.17 -7.61
N ALA A 27 6.33 7.53 -6.98
CA ALA A 27 6.10 6.40 -6.09
C ALA A 27 6.72 6.63 -4.72
N LEU A 28 6.04 6.12 -3.69
CA LEU A 28 6.59 5.88 -2.36
C LEU A 28 6.50 4.38 -2.10
N VAL A 29 7.64 3.74 -1.92
CA VAL A 29 7.77 2.30 -1.64
C VAL A 29 8.35 2.15 -0.24
N VAL A 30 7.60 1.51 0.64
CA VAL A 30 7.97 1.25 2.03
C VAL A 30 8.15 -0.25 2.20
N GLY A 31 9.33 -0.68 2.66
CA GLY A 31 9.65 -2.07 2.97
C GLY A 31 10.27 -2.18 4.35
N ILE A 32 9.61 -2.90 5.25
CA ILE A 32 10.07 -3.10 6.62
C ILE A 32 10.23 -4.60 6.83
N GLY A 33 11.47 -5.07 6.67
CA GLY A 33 11.84 -6.47 6.83
C GLY A 33 12.41 -6.75 8.22
N THR A 34 13.10 -5.77 8.81
CA THR A 34 13.62 -5.83 10.18
C THR A 34 13.01 -4.71 11.02
N TYR A 35 12.88 -4.94 12.31
CA TYR A 35 12.22 -4.03 13.25
C TYR A 35 13.17 -3.59 14.35
N ALA A 36 12.87 -2.49 15.02
CA ALA A 36 13.68 -1.98 16.12
C ALA A 36 13.76 -3.01 17.25
N ARG A 37 14.90 -3.03 17.94
CA ARG A 37 15.11 -3.91 19.09
C ARG A 37 14.02 -3.68 20.16
N GLY A 38 13.47 -4.77 20.69
CA GLY A 38 12.42 -4.71 21.72
C GLY A 38 11.03 -4.38 21.19
N THR A 39 10.80 -4.52 19.87
CA THR A 39 9.46 -4.43 19.26
C THR A 39 8.77 -5.79 19.11
N GLU A 40 9.52 -6.89 19.24
CA GLU A 40 9.07 -8.29 19.23
C GLU A 40 8.47 -8.75 17.86
N TRP A 41 8.77 -8.05 16.79
CA TRP A 41 8.38 -8.46 15.44
C TRP A 41 9.42 -9.38 14.80
N ALA A 42 8.94 -10.43 14.14
CA ALA A 42 9.78 -11.32 13.35
C ALA A 42 10.30 -10.63 12.08
N THR A 43 11.47 -11.06 11.61
CA THR A 43 12.02 -10.62 10.32
C THR A 43 11.21 -11.22 9.15
N ILE A 44 10.95 -10.41 8.12
CA ILE A 44 10.29 -10.79 6.88
C ILE A 44 11.07 -10.27 5.65
N SER A 45 10.69 -10.71 4.45
CA SER A 45 11.47 -10.46 3.23
C SER A 45 11.20 -9.11 2.55
N SER A 46 10.65 -8.11 3.24
CA SER A 46 10.22 -6.84 2.63
C SER A 46 11.33 -6.06 1.94
N LYS A 47 12.59 -6.24 2.34
CA LYS A 47 13.72 -5.63 1.62
C LYS A 47 13.83 -6.18 0.18
N ASN A 48 13.62 -7.49 0.00
CA ASN A 48 13.62 -8.10 -1.33
C ASN A 48 12.50 -7.51 -2.20
N ASP A 49 11.36 -7.17 -1.60
CA ASP A 49 10.23 -6.54 -2.30
C ASP A 49 10.59 -5.17 -2.84
N VAL A 50 11.27 -4.34 -2.03
CA VAL A 50 11.74 -3.02 -2.44
C VAL A 50 12.75 -3.14 -3.58
N ASP A 51 13.72 -4.07 -3.43
CA ASP A 51 14.76 -4.31 -4.43
C ASP A 51 14.17 -4.82 -5.76
N LEU A 52 13.04 -5.53 -5.71
CA LEU A 52 12.33 -6.05 -6.88
C LEU A 52 11.44 -4.99 -7.55
N LEU A 53 10.66 -4.25 -6.75
CA LEU A 53 9.60 -3.38 -7.25
C LEU A 53 10.12 -2.01 -7.70
N CYS A 54 11.12 -1.43 -7.02
CA CYS A 54 11.61 -0.09 -7.35
C CYS A 54 12.15 0.02 -8.77
N PRO A 55 13.06 -0.87 -9.26
CA PRO A 55 13.52 -0.80 -10.64
C PRO A 55 12.39 -1.00 -11.67
N ALA A 56 11.40 -1.85 -11.35
CA ALA A 56 10.25 -2.02 -12.22
C ALA A 56 9.44 -0.73 -12.34
N LEU A 57 9.13 -0.06 -11.23
CA LEU A 57 8.41 1.23 -11.26
C LEU A 57 9.21 2.33 -11.98
N GLU A 58 10.52 2.40 -11.79
CA GLU A 58 11.40 3.33 -12.50
C GLU A 58 11.38 3.08 -14.01
N HIS A 59 11.36 1.80 -14.45
CA HIS A 59 11.18 1.45 -15.87
C HIS A 59 9.88 2.02 -16.44
N PHE A 60 8.80 2.06 -15.65
CA PHE A 60 7.53 2.68 -16.04
C PHE A 60 7.50 4.20 -15.89
N GLY A 61 8.64 4.83 -15.57
CA GLY A 61 8.81 6.28 -15.48
C GLY A 61 8.39 6.89 -14.15
N PHE A 62 8.23 6.08 -13.09
CA PHE A 62 7.99 6.60 -11.75
C PHE A 62 9.28 7.14 -11.14
N LYS A 63 9.20 8.34 -10.54
CA LYS A 63 10.23 8.82 -9.62
C LYS A 63 9.98 8.18 -8.26
N VAL A 64 10.81 7.20 -7.91
CA VAL A 64 10.65 6.39 -6.70
C VAL A 64 11.32 7.05 -5.51
N THR A 65 10.62 7.14 -4.39
CA THR A 65 11.16 7.36 -3.05
C THR A 65 10.99 6.06 -2.28
N LYS A 66 12.04 5.54 -1.68
CA LYS A 66 12.01 4.30 -0.89
C LYS A 66 12.34 4.56 0.57
N LEU A 67 11.66 3.87 1.46
CA LEU A 67 11.96 3.79 2.89
C LEU A 67 12.19 2.32 3.24
N ILE A 68 13.33 2.02 3.84
CA ILE A 68 13.68 0.65 4.22
C ILE A 68 13.97 0.62 5.72
N ASP A 69 13.38 -0.35 6.42
CA ASP A 69 13.62 -0.65 7.83
C ASP A 69 13.65 0.62 8.69
N SER A 70 14.79 0.98 9.30
CA SER A 70 14.93 2.12 10.22
C SER A 70 14.53 3.48 9.65
N GLN A 71 14.45 3.63 8.33
CA GLN A 71 13.92 4.83 7.69
C GLN A 71 12.37 4.87 7.73
N ALA A 72 11.75 3.70 7.83
CA ALA A 72 10.29 3.52 7.81
C ALA A 72 9.69 3.49 9.23
N THR A 73 10.16 4.37 10.13
CA THR A 73 9.46 4.67 11.37
C THR A 73 8.11 5.30 11.09
N HIS A 74 7.17 5.30 12.04
CA HIS A 74 5.90 6.02 11.89
C HIS A 74 6.13 7.47 11.42
N ALA A 75 7.01 8.20 12.12
CA ALA A 75 7.35 9.59 11.74
C ALA A 75 7.98 9.68 10.34
N GLY A 76 8.86 8.74 9.97
CA GLY A 76 9.52 8.68 8.66
C GLY A 76 8.50 8.49 7.52
N ILE A 77 7.55 7.59 7.70
CA ILE A 77 6.45 7.35 6.74
C ILE A 77 5.59 8.59 6.61
N ILE A 78 5.14 9.17 7.73
CA ILE A 78 4.29 10.37 7.73
C ILE A 78 5.00 11.56 7.06
N ASN A 79 6.28 11.78 7.34
CA ASN A 79 7.05 12.85 6.71
C ASN A 79 7.20 12.64 5.20
N SER A 80 7.38 11.40 4.76
CA SER A 80 7.47 11.05 3.34
C SER A 80 6.13 11.23 2.62
N LEU A 81 5.01 10.87 3.25
CA LEU A 81 3.67 11.16 2.72
C LEU A 81 3.42 12.68 2.61
N LYS A 82 3.76 13.46 3.64
CA LYS A 82 3.67 14.93 3.61
C LYS A 82 4.54 15.53 2.49
N ALA A 83 5.77 15.05 2.32
CA ALA A 83 6.67 15.50 1.26
C ALA A 83 6.14 15.13 -0.13
N LEU A 84 5.53 13.95 -0.29
CA LEU A 84 4.89 13.54 -1.53
C LEU A 84 3.70 14.45 -1.86
N ILE A 85 2.81 14.73 -0.90
CA ILE A 85 1.67 15.65 -1.05
C ILE A 85 2.15 17.05 -1.46
N LYS A 86 3.23 17.55 -0.83
CA LYS A 86 3.80 18.87 -1.18
C LYS A 86 4.25 18.93 -2.64
N ARG A 87 4.85 17.84 -3.16
CA ARG A 87 5.39 17.76 -4.53
C ARG A 87 4.34 17.38 -5.58
N ALA A 88 3.25 16.74 -5.18
CA ALA A 88 2.18 16.31 -6.08
C ALA A 88 1.49 17.51 -6.75
N ARG A 89 1.07 17.32 -8.00
CA ARG A 89 0.36 18.33 -8.82
C ARG A 89 -0.88 17.71 -9.46
N PHE A 90 -1.78 18.54 -9.90
CA PHE A 90 -2.98 18.11 -10.62
C PHE A 90 -2.62 17.23 -11.82
N GLY A 91 -3.28 16.10 -11.92
CA GLY A 91 -3.07 15.10 -12.99
C GLY A 91 -1.97 14.08 -12.71
N ASP A 92 -1.15 14.22 -11.65
CA ASP A 92 -0.09 13.25 -11.34
C ASP A 92 -0.64 11.84 -11.12
N GLN A 93 0.18 10.85 -11.49
CA GLN A 93 -0.03 9.44 -11.15
C GLN A 93 0.84 9.09 -9.94
N ILE A 94 0.21 8.60 -8.89
CA ILE A 94 0.88 8.26 -7.63
C ILE A 94 0.75 6.76 -7.37
N TYR A 95 1.87 6.14 -7.01
CA TYR A 95 1.94 4.76 -6.58
C TYR A 95 2.44 4.71 -5.13
N LEU A 96 1.66 4.12 -4.24
CA LEU A 96 2.07 3.82 -2.87
C LEU A 96 2.17 2.32 -2.69
N HIS A 97 3.26 1.84 -2.14
CA HIS A 97 3.45 0.44 -1.80
C HIS A 97 3.94 0.29 -0.37
N PHE A 98 3.33 -0.63 0.36
CA PHE A 98 3.75 -1.02 1.70
C PHE A 98 3.94 -2.52 1.76
N SER A 99 5.13 -2.93 2.15
CA SER A 99 5.51 -4.30 2.45
C SER A 99 6.02 -4.34 3.88
N CYS A 100 5.21 -4.86 4.80
CA CYS A 100 5.50 -4.85 6.24
C CYS A 100 4.58 -5.85 6.97
N HIS A 101 4.76 -5.98 8.29
CA HIS A 101 3.74 -6.59 9.13
C HIS A 101 2.49 -5.70 9.22
N GLY A 102 1.35 -6.34 9.46
CA GLY A 102 0.11 -5.68 9.85
C GLY A 102 -0.43 -6.23 11.16
N GLN A 103 -1.27 -5.46 11.84
CA GLN A 103 -1.90 -5.85 13.09
C GLN A 103 -3.28 -5.22 13.22
N GLN A 104 -4.25 -5.98 13.74
CA GLN A 104 -5.51 -5.40 14.18
C GLN A 104 -5.36 -4.75 15.54
N MET A 105 -6.08 -3.65 15.74
CA MET A 105 -6.03 -2.87 16.98
C MET A 105 -7.46 -2.56 17.45
N LYS A 106 -7.71 -2.56 18.76
CA LYS A 106 -8.99 -2.06 19.27
C LYS A 106 -9.26 -0.65 18.77
N SER A 107 -10.43 -0.47 18.17
CA SER A 107 -10.91 0.83 17.70
C SER A 107 -11.63 1.57 18.81
N SER A 108 -11.39 2.88 18.91
CA SER A 108 -12.23 3.77 19.73
C SER A 108 -13.41 4.37 18.96
N SER A 109 -13.52 4.07 17.67
CA SER A 109 -14.56 4.62 16.80
C SER A 109 -15.84 3.78 16.84
N PRO A 110 -17.01 4.37 17.10
CA PRO A 110 -18.28 3.64 17.05
C PRO A 110 -18.70 3.27 15.62
N LYS A 111 -17.94 3.69 14.60
CA LYS A 111 -18.22 3.40 13.19
C LYS A 111 -17.69 2.03 12.76
N GLU A 112 -16.78 1.44 13.54
CA GLU A 112 -16.28 0.10 13.26
C GLU A 112 -17.26 -0.93 13.77
N THR A 113 -17.82 -1.72 12.86
CA THR A 113 -18.84 -2.72 13.15
C THR A 113 -18.29 -3.91 13.94
N ASP A 114 -17.01 -4.19 13.81
CA ASP A 114 -16.28 -5.24 14.54
C ASP A 114 -15.46 -4.69 15.72
N GLY A 115 -15.39 -3.35 15.87
CA GLY A 115 -14.64 -2.67 16.93
C GLY A 115 -13.13 -2.70 16.73
N LEU A 116 -12.64 -2.94 15.51
CA LEU A 116 -11.22 -3.05 15.18
C LEU A 116 -10.81 -2.01 14.12
N ASP A 117 -9.56 -1.57 14.20
CA ASP A 117 -8.85 -0.83 13.16
C ASP A 117 -7.76 -1.74 12.59
N GLU A 118 -7.54 -1.70 11.28
CA GLU A 118 -6.35 -2.28 10.67
C GLU A 118 -5.18 -1.30 10.75
N ALA A 119 -3.99 -1.80 11.04
CA ALA A 119 -2.79 -0.99 11.08
C ALA A 119 -1.62 -1.65 10.37
N MET A 120 -0.90 -0.87 9.58
CA MET A 120 0.46 -1.21 9.15
C MET A 120 1.41 -1.01 10.33
N VAL A 121 2.44 -1.84 10.41
CA VAL A 121 3.42 -1.84 11.49
C VAL A 121 4.71 -1.15 11.04
N PRO A 122 4.96 0.13 11.41
CA PRO A 122 6.22 0.80 11.17
C PRO A 122 7.39 0.18 11.96
N TYR A 123 8.61 0.51 11.55
CA TYR A 123 9.86 -0.02 12.14
C TYR A 123 9.92 0.09 13.66
N ASP A 124 9.37 1.16 14.24
CA ASP A 124 9.39 1.51 15.66
C ASP A 124 8.11 1.15 16.44
N ALA A 125 7.17 0.45 15.79
CA ALA A 125 5.94 0.00 16.45
C ALA A 125 6.19 -1.28 17.24
N LYS A 126 5.70 -1.35 18.48
CA LYS A 126 5.79 -2.56 19.31
C LYS A 126 4.60 -3.46 19.08
N LYS A 127 4.84 -4.78 19.12
CA LYS A 127 3.81 -5.80 18.92
C LYS A 127 2.77 -5.82 20.05
N GLU A 128 3.20 -5.54 21.27
CA GLU A 128 2.35 -5.62 22.46
C GLU A 128 2.01 -4.25 23.05
N CYS A 129 0.79 -4.13 23.59
CA CYS A 129 0.36 -3.00 24.37
C CYS A 129 0.99 -3.08 25.79
N THR A 130 1.58 -1.98 26.25
CA THR A 130 2.17 -1.88 27.58
C THR A 130 1.71 -0.61 28.28
N ALA A 131 2.05 -0.42 29.55
CA ALA A 131 1.75 0.81 30.28
C ALA A 131 2.33 2.08 29.57
N SER A 132 3.52 1.94 28.96
CA SER A 132 4.22 3.03 28.27
C SER A 132 3.99 3.08 26.75
N TYR A 133 3.34 2.07 26.16
CA TYR A 133 3.10 1.99 24.72
C TYR A 133 1.66 1.58 24.42
N ARG A 134 0.88 2.46 23.82
CA ARG A 134 -0.53 2.29 23.51
C ARG A 134 -0.81 2.27 21.99
N GLY A 135 0.19 1.93 21.19
CA GLY A 135 0.06 1.82 19.73
C GLY A 135 0.29 3.13 18.98
N GLN A 136 0.93 4.12 19.60
CA GLN A 136 1.16 5.44 19.01
C GLN A 136 2.04 5.42 17.76
N ASN A 137 2.82 4.36 17.54
CA ASN A 137 3.67 4.21 16.36
C ASN A 137 3.05 3.28 15.30
N HIS A 138 1.84 2.75 15.50
CA HIS A 138 1.13 2.05 14.45
C HIS A 138 0.52 3.03 13.46
N LEU A 139 0.61 2.74 12.17
CA LEU A 139 -0.06 3.52 11.14
C LEU A 139 -1.45 2.94 10.88
N ARG A 140 -2.44 3.44 11.59
CA ARG A 140 -3.83 2.98 11.47
C ARG A 140 -4.42 3.38 10.11
N ASP A 141 -5.33 2.59 9.60
CA ASP A 141 -6.09 2.81 8.36
C ASP A 141 -6.74 4.20 8.31
N LYS A 142 -7.34 4.66 9.42
CA LYS A 142 -7.96 5.97 9.55
C LYS A 142 -6.95 7.11 9.39
N GLU A 143 -5.79 7.00 10.03
CA GLU A 143 -4.72 7.98 9.88
C GLU A 143 -4.18 7.96 8.44
N PHE A 144 -3.91 6.78 7.90
CA PHE A 144 -3.44 6.64 6.53
C PHE A 144 -4.43 7.25 5.52
N ASN A 145 -5.73 7.02 5.69
CA ASN A 145 -6.77 7.56 4.83
C ASN A 145 -6.81 9.10 4.83
N ILE A 146 -6.42 9.78 5.92
CA ILE A 146 -6.26 11.24 5.93
C ILE A 146 -5.22 11.68 4.87
N TYR A 147 -4.08 10.98 4.78
CA TYR A 147 -3.02 11.29 3.81
C TYR A 147 -3.43 10.91 2.38
N LEU A 148 -4.10 9.77 2.20
CA LEU A 148 -4.66 9.39 0.89
C LEU A 148 -5.64 10.46 0.39
N THR A 149 -6.55 10.92 1.24
CA THR A 149 -7.53 11.96 0.89
C THR A 149 -6.85 13.27 0.52
N LYS A 150 -5.84 13.72 1.29
CA LYS A 150 -5.06 14.93 0.98
C LYS A 150 -4.34 14.80 -0.37
N LEU A 151 -3.74 13.65 -0.63
CA LEU A 151 -3.03 13.36 -1.87
C LEU A 151 -4.00 13.36 -3.07
N ARG A 152 -5.14 12.68 -2.93
CA ARG A 152 -6.19 12.62 -3.96
C ARG A 152 -6.77 13.99 -4.29
N LYS A 153 -7.01 14.83 -3.28
CA LYS A 153 -7.41 16.24 -3.48
C LYS A 153 -6.36 17.01 -4.29
N LYS A 154 -5.07 16.78 -3.97
CA LYS A 154 -3.96 17.48 -4.61
C LYS A 154 -3.81 17.12 -6.08
N ILE A 155 -3.95 15.83 -6.44
CA ILE A 155 -3.82 15.39 -7.84
C ILE A 155 -5.13 15.53 -8.62
N GLY A 156 -6.28 15.69 -7.95
CA GLY A 156 -7.57 16.03 -8.55
C GLY A 156 -8.12 14.98 -9.53
N SER A 157 -9.21 15.31 -10.19
CA SER A 157 -9.98 14.36 -11.02
C SER A 157 -9.21 13.74 -12.21
N LYS A 158 -8.17 14.40 -12.71
CA LYS A 158 -7.30 13.84 -13.77
C LYS A 158 -6.15 13.00 -13.22
N GLY A 159 -5.94 12.98 -11.89
CA GLY A 159 -4.92 12.19 -11.23
C GLY A 159 -5.37 10.75 -10.99
N MET A 160 -4.41 9.88 -10.72
CA MET A 160 -4.63 8.50 -10.36
C MET A 160 -3.78 8.14 -9.16
N LEU A 161 -4.39 7.52 -8.15
CA LEU A 161 -3.70 6.94 -7.00
C LEU A 161 -3.83 5.42 -7.03
N PHE A 162 -2.70 4.72 -7.06
CA PHE A 162 -2.65 3.27 -6.86
C PHE A 162 -1.96 2.96 -5.53
N VAL A 163 -2.59 2.11 -4.73
CA VAL A 163 -2.06 1.68 -3.43
C VAL A 163 -2.01 0.17 -3.39
N SER A 164 -0.85 -0.40 -3.05
CA SER A 164 -0.70 -1.84 -2.80
C SER A 164 -0.19 -2.08 -1.39
N LEU A 165 -0.88 -2.97 -0.67
CA LEU A 165 -0.61 -3.29 0.72
C LEU A 165 -0.25 -4.78 0.82
N ASP A 166 1.04 -5.09 0.93
CA ASP A 166 1.54 -6.44 1.14
C ASP A 166 1.82 -6.66 2.63
N ALA A 167 0.75 -6.60 3.38
CA ALA A 167 0.69 -6.77 4.83
C ALA A 167 -0.53 -7.61 5.21
N CYS A 168 -0.54 -8.16 6.40
CA CYS A 168 -1.62 -8.94 6.96
C CYS A 168 -2.12 -8.28 8.24
N HIS A 169 -3.42 -8.12 8.37
CA HIS A 169 -4.01 -7.54 9.57
C HIS A 169 -4.75 -8.60 10.42
N SER A 170 -4.53 -9.91 10.16
CA SER A 170 -5.38 -10.95 10.71
C SER A 170 -5.07 -11.35 12.13
N GLY A 171 -6.13 -11.39 12.93
CA GLY A 171 -6.23 -12.28 14.06
C GLY A 171 -6.71 -13.69 13.64
N ASP A 172 -6.29 -14.71 14.33
CA ASP A 172 -6.93 -16.05 14.43
C ASP A 172 -7.02 -16.98 13.20
N ALA A 173 -6.21 -16.85 12.15
CA ALA A 173 -6.22 -17.87 11.09
C ALA A 173 -5.64 -19.24 11.51
N HIS A 174 -5.02 -19.35 12.70
CA HIS A 174 -4.41 -20.60 13.18
C HIS A 174 -5.35 -21.56 13.93
N ARG A 175 -6.55 -21.13 14.34
CA ARG A 175 -7.45 -22.01 15.10
C ARG A 175 -8.41 -22.75 14.18
N GLY A 176 -8.01 -23.92 13.70
CA GLY A 176 -8.92 -24.85 13.05
C GLY A 176 -8.50 -25.40 11.70
N PHE A 177 -7.29 -25.11 11.25
CA PHE A 177 -6.79 -25.70 10.02
C PHE A 177 -5.62 -26.62 10.38
N GLY A 178 -5.84 -27.94 10.20
CA GLY A 178 -4.77 -28.92 10.23
C GLY A 178 -3.64 -28.54 9.26
N GLU A 179 -2.46 -29.07 9.47
CA GLU A 179 -1.38 -29.01 8.50
C GLU A 179 -1.94 -29.53 7.17
N ASP A 180 -2.25 -28.62 6.25
CA ASP A 180 -2.72 -29.02 4.92
C ASP A 180 -1.50 -29.29 4.07
N ASP A 181 -1.26 -30.54 3.77
CA ASP A 181 -0.29 -31.05 2.82
C ASP A 181 -0.47 -30.51 1.38
N ASP A 182 -1.51 -29.70 1.14
CA ASP A 182 -1.95 -29.23 -0.18
C ASP A 182 -1.53 -27.81 -0.57
N GLU A 183 -0.78 -27.08 0.27
CA GLU A 183 -0.27 -25.75 -0.11
C GLU A 183 0.86 -25.88 -1.15
N PRO A 184 0.89 -25.01 -2.18
CA PRO A 184 1.96 -25.05 -3.17
C PRO A 184 3.33 -24.82 -2.54
N ASP A 185 4.36 -25.55 -2.97
CA ASP A 185 5.75 -25.46 -2.44
C ASP A 185 6.39 -24.06 -2.58
N PHE A 186 5.76 -23.14 -3.32
CA PHE A 186 6.21 -21.76 -3.40
C PHE A 186 5.64 -20.87 -2.28
N VAL A 187 4.76 -21.39 -1.42
CA VAL A 187 4.21 -20.68 -0.28
C VAL A 187 5.09 -20.92 0.94
N SER A 188 5.63 -19.86 1.51
CA SER A 188 6.40 -19.89 2.75
C SER A 188 5.48 -20.01 3.96
N LEU A 189 5.98 -20.58 5.05
CA LEU A 189 5.32 -20.53 6.36
C LEU A 189 5.45 -19.15 7.03
N THR A 190 6.30 -18.27 6.50
CA THR A 190 6.49 -16.91 7.02
C THR A 190 5.24 -16.06 6.80
N GLU A 191 4.70 -15.52 7.87
CA GLU A 191 3.51 -14.70 7.89
C GLU A 191 3.85 -13.21 8.08
N ARG A 192 3.09 -12.34 7.41
CA ARG A 192 3.28 -10.88 7.45
C ARG A 192 2.27 -10.19 8.36
N GLY A 193 2.14 -10.67 9.58
CA GLY A 193 1.21 -10.13 10.58
C GLY A 193 1.19 -10.97 11.86
N THR A 194 0.19 -10.76 12.66
CA THR A 194 -0.04 -11.49 13.91
C THR A 194 -1.53 -11.72 14.14
N SER A 195 -1.86 -12.84 14.78
CA SER A 195 -3.21 -13.12 15.27
C SER A 195 -3.59 -12.34 16.52
N GLU A 196 -2.63 -11.68 17.18
CA GLU A 196 -2.88 -10.92 18.39
C GLU A 196 -3.44 -9.54 18.08
N ILE A 197 -4.61 -9.23 18.64
CA ILE A 197 -5.23 -7.91 18.56
C ILE A 197 -4.54 -7.00 19.56
N PHE A 198 -4.00 -5.89 19.08
CA PHE A 198 -3.34 -4.91 19.94
C PHE A 198 -4.31 -4.27 20.93
N GLY A 199 -3.96 -4.31 22.20
CA GLY A 199 -4.77 -3.78 23.31
C GLY A 199 -5.89 -4.72 23.81
N GLU A 200 -5.90 -5.97 23.38
CA GLU A 200 -6.76 -7.01 23.94
C GLU A 200 -6.02 -7.82 25.02
N GLU A 201 -6.72 -8.15 26.09
CA GLU A 201 -6.16 -9.01 27.14
C GLU A 201 -6.08 -10.46 26.64
N ARG A 202 -4.93 -11.13 26.90
CA ARG A 202 -4.75 -12.55 26.54
C ARG A 202 -5.83 -13.40 27.22
N GLY A 203 -6.65 -14.08 26.45
CA GLY A 203 -7.71 -15.00 26.94
C GLY A 203 -9.14 -14.46 26.86
N SER A 204 -9.38 -13.21 26.49
CA SER A 204 -10.73 -12.75 26.20
C SER A 204 -11.19 -13.39 24.88
N GLY A 205 -12.16 -14.30 24.95
CA GLY A 205 -12.63 -15.17 23.85
C GLY A 205 -13.12 -14.45 22.59
N SER A 206 -12.26 -13.72 21.91
CA SER A 206 -12.53 -12.95 20.68
C SER A 206 -12.86 -13.85 19.46
N SER A 207 -12.53 -15.14 19.53
CA SER A 207 -12.74 -16.10 18.44
C SER A 207 -14.20 -16.24 17.94
N ARG A 208 -15.20 -15.85 18.74
CA ARG A 208 -16.61 -15.97 18.35
C ARG A 208 -17.12 -14.83 17.45
N ARG A 209 -16.47 -13.65 17.43
CA ARG A 209 -16.95 -12.51 16.64
C ARG A 209 -16.62 -12.61 15.16
N TYR A 210 -15.52 -13.30 14.82
CA TYR A 210 -15.02 -13.39 13.44
C TYR A 210 -15.87 -14.27 12.51
N SER A 211 -16.51 -15.31 13.01
CA SER A 211 -17.21 -16.28 12.15
C SER A 211 -18.43 -15.71 11.42
N SER A 212 -19.02 -14.61 11.91
CA SER A 212 -20.19 -13.99 11.28
C SER A 212 -19.83 -12.96 10.19
N VAL A 213 -18.69 -12.28 10.32
CA VAL A 213 -18.23 -11.24 9.37
C VAL A 213 -17.63 -11.85 8.10
N THR A 214 -17.04 -13.05 8.21
CA THR A 214 -16.32 -13.70 7.10
C THR A 214 -17.20 -14.22 5.98
N LYS A 215 -18.48 -14.49 6.22
CA LYS A 215 -19.36 -15.22 5.27
C LYS A 215 -19.70 -14.45 3.99
N ASN A 216 -19.62 -13.12 3.96
CA ASN A 216 -20.06 -12.28 2.83
C ASN A 216 -19.04 -11.22 2.35
N PHE A 217 -17.76 -11.37 2.68
CA PHE A 217 -16.76 -10.37 2.28
C PHE A 217 -16.47 -10.48 0.79
N LYS A 218 -16.75 -9.39 0.05
CA LYS A 218 -16.48 -9.33 -1.40
C LYS A 218 -15.00 -9.09 -1.64
N SER A 219 -14.37 -9.90 -2.49
CA SER A 219 -12.96 -9.68 -2.89
C SER A 219 -12.75 -8.43 -3.75
N LYS A 220 -13.84 -7.84 -4.29
CA LYS A 220 -13.80 -6.61 -5.09
C LYS A 220 -14.94 -5.70 -4.73
N VAL A 221 -14.62 -4.43 -4.50
CA VAL A 221 -15.59 -3.33 -4.35
C VAL A 221 -15.32 -2.29 -5.43
N THR A 222 -16.37 -1.81 -6.07
CA THR A 222 -16.29 -0.77 -7.09
C THR A 222 -17.30 0.32 -6.76
N GLN A 223 -16.85 1.56 -6.69
CA GLN A 223 -17.69 2.70 -6.31
C GLN A 223 -17.30 3.99 -7.04
N LYS A 224 -18.21 4.97 -7.09
CA LYS A 224 -17.89 6.27 -7.65
C LYS A 224 -16.88 7.02 -6.77
N THR A 225 -15.95 7.67 -7.43
CA THR A 225 -15.01 8.60 -6.78
C THR A 225 -15.77 9.77 -6.16
N PRO A 226 -15.56 10.10 -4.88
CA PRO A 226 -16.13 11.28 -4.28
C PRO A 226 -15.73 12.56 -5.02
N LYS A 227 -16.65 13.52 -5.12
CA LYS A 227 -16.42 14.80 -5.84
C LYS A 227 -15.15 15.50 -5.35
N GLY A 228 -14.32 15.94 -6.28
CA GLY A 228 -13.06 16.66 -5.98
C GLY A 228 -11.87 15.78 -5.63
N LEU A 229 -12.02 14.46 -5.66
CA LEU A 229 -10.91 13.52 -5.47
C LEU A 229 -10.47 12.89 -6.80
N SER A 230 -9.24 12.38 -6.83
CA SER A 230 -8.78 11.53 -7.94
C SER A 230 -9.40 10.15 -7.85
N GLN A 231 -9.38 9.43 -8.97
CA GLN A 231 -9.59 7.99 -8.97
C GLN A 231 -8.57 7.30 -8.06
N MET A 232 -8.95 6.16 -7.51
CA MET A 232 -8.08 5.37 -6.65
C MET A 232 -8.31 3.88 -6.88
N VAL A 233 -7.22 3.13 -6.88
CA VAL A 233 -7.23 1.67 -6.82
C VAL A 233 -6.39 1.25 -5.61
N VAL A 234 -6.98 0.47 -4.72
CA VAL A 234 -6.30 -0.13 -3.57
C VAL A 234 -6.36 -1.64 -3.71
N ILE A 235 -5.22 -2.31 -3.62
CA ILE A 235 -5.15 -3.76 -3.55
C ILE A 235 -4.38 -4.18 -2.30
N SER A 236 -4.98 -5.06 -1.51
CA SER A 236 -4.36 -5.69 -0.34
C SER A 236 -4.09 -7.16 -0.63
N ALA A 237 -3.00 -7.69 -0.09
CA ALA A 237 -2.58 -9.07 -0.29
C ALA A 237 -3.60 -10.08 0.25
N CYS A 238 -4.34 -9.71 1.27
CA CYS A 238 -5.37 -10.55 1.89
C CYS A 238 -6.52 -9.69 2.43
N GLN A 239 -7.62 -10.35 2.77
CA GLN A 239 -8.74 -9.73 3.50
C GLN A 239 -8.33 -9.47 4.97
N PRO A 240 -9.01 -8.56 5.68
CA PRO A 240 -8.62 -8.16 7.04
C PRO A 240 -8.47 -9.29 8.08
N PHE A 241 -9.15 -10.41 7.87
CA PHE A 241 -9.16 -11.57 8.75
C PHE A 241 -8.31 -12.75 8.22
N GLN A 242 -7.48 -12.54 7.22
CA GLN A 242 -6.68 -13.60 6.59
C GLN A 242 -5.20 -13.39 6.80
N VAL A 243 -4.45 -14.50 6.76
CA VAL A 243 -2.98 -14.49 6.78
C VAL A 243 -2.44 -14.17 5.39
N ASN A 244 -1.45 -13.30 5.33
CA ASN A 244 -0.63 -13.09 4.15
C ASN A 244 0.69 -13.84 4.32
N ARG A 245 0.96 -14.78 3.44
CA ARG A 245 2.19 -15.58 3.42
C ARG A 245 3.14 -15.12 2.34
N GLU A 246 4.43 -15.35 2.55
CA GLU A 246 5.46 -15.02 1.57
C GLU A 246 5.49 -16.04 0.43
N TYR A 247 5.89 -15.57 -0.74
CA TYR A 247 6.17 -16.36 -1.93
C TYR A 247 7.66 -16.70 -1.99
N ILE A 248 8.00 -17.94 -2.33
CA ILE A 248 9.37 -18.41 -2.56
C ILE A 248 9.60 -18.53 -4.05
N ASP A 249 10.48 -17.70 -4.61
CA ASP A 249 10.91 -17.86 -5.99
C ASP A 249 11.88 -19.05 -6.11
N ARG A 250 11.42 -20.11 -6.78
CA ARG A 250 12.19 -21.35 -6.95
C ARG A 250 13.49 -21.18 -7.73
N LYS A 251 13.59 -20.14 -8.57
CA LYS A 251 14.78 -19.90 -9.39
C LYS A 251 15.92 -19.31 -8.57
N ASN A 252 15.64 -18.28 -7.78
CA ASN A 252 16.66 -17.59 -7.01
C ASN A 252 16.68 -17.95 -5.52
N LYS A 253 15.72 -18.79 -5.06
CA LYS A 253 15.55 -19.25 -3.67
C LYS A 253 15.30 -18.10 -2.67
N LYS A 254 14.82 -16.96 -3.13
CA LYS A 254 14.49 -15.82 -2.28
C LYS A 254 13.00 -15.78 -1.98
N SER A 255 12.67 -15.31 -0.78
CA SER A 255 11.30 -15.01 -0.38
C SER A 255 10.93 -13.57 -0.71
N TYR A 256 9.66 -13.36 -1.02
CA TYR A 256 9.05 -12.08 -1.36
C TYR A 256 7.63 -12.02 -0.81
N GLY A 257 7.08 -10.83 -0.66
CA GLY A 257 5.65 -10.68 -0.49
C GLY A 257 4.87 -11.24 -1.68
N SER A 258 3.86 -12.01 -1.39
CA SER A 258 3.10 -12.70 -2.44
C SER A 258 2.43 -11.73 -3.42
N LEU A 259 1.89 -10.62 -2.91
CA LEU A 259 1.32 -9.56 -3.73
C LEU A 259 2.40 -8.77 -4.49
N THR A 260 3.51 -8.46 -3.83
CA THR A 260 4.61 -7.71 -4.44
C THR A 260 5.21 -8.46 -5.63
N TYR A 261 5.47 -9.76 -5.44
CA TYR A 261 5.99 -10.58 -6.53
C TYR A 261 4.99 -10.71 -7.69
N LEU A 262 3.69 -10.82 -7.40
CA LEU A 262 2.65 -10.82 -8.42
C LEU A 262 2.60 -9.51 -9.19
N ILE A 263 2.66 -8.37 -8.50
CA ILE A 263 2.71 -7.03 -9.11
C ILE A 263 3.92 -6.92 -10.05
N TRP A 264 5.10 -7.28 -9.57
CA TRP A 264 6.31 -7.25 -10.39
C TRP A 264 6.19 -8.14 -11.63
N LYS A 265 5.69 -9.36 -11.46
CA LYS A 265 5.48 -10.31 -12.55
C LYS A 265 4.53 -9.75 -13.61
N GLU A 266 3.41 -9.17 -13.18
CA GLU A 266 2.43 -8.58 -14.09
C GLU A 266 2.96 -7.29 -14.76
N LEU A 267 3.71 -6.45 -14.05
CA LEU A 267 4.40 -5.29 -14.65
C LEU A 267 5.35 -5.73 -15.76
N SER A 268 6.10 -6.83 -15.55
CA SER A 268 7.05 -7.35 -16.55
C SER A 268 6.40 -7.84 -17.83
N THR A 269 5.09 -8.09 -17.84
CA THR A 269 4.34 -8.50 -19.05
C THR A 269 3.81 -7.30 -19.87
N LEU A 270 3.81 -6.11 -19.30
CA LEU A 270 3.25 -4.92 -19.97
C LEU A 270 4.19 -4.43 -21.08
N LYS A 271 3.63 -4.25 -22.27
CA LYS A 271 4.35 -3.71 -23.43
C LYS A 271 4.39 -2.19 -23.46
N SER A 272 3.41 -1.53 -22.84
CA SER A 272 3.29 -0.07 -22.78
C SER A 272 3.73 0.46 -21.43
N LYS A 273 4.39 1.61 -21.42
CA LYS A 273 4.71 2.34 -20.18
C LYS A 273 3.50 3.06 -19.55
N ALA A 274 2.37 3.12 -20.24
CA ALA A 274 1.10 3.57 -19.68
C ALA A 274 0.42 2.39 -18.98
N ILE A 275 0.13 2.57 -17.69
CA ILE A 275 -0.54 1.55 -16.88
C ILE A 275 -2.00 1.99 -16.68
N ASP A 276 -2.94 1.17 -17.16
CA ASP A 276 -4.33 1.25 -16.72
C ASP A 276 -4.43 0.54 -15.36
N PHE A 277 -4.40 1.32 -14.29
CA PHE A 277 -4.39 0.77 -12.92
C PHE A 277 -5.68 0.03 -12.55
N LYS A 278 -6.81 0.36 -13.16
CA LYS A 278 -8.05 -0.38 -12.95
C LYS A 278 -7.94 -1.80 -13.54
N ALA A 279 -7.63 -1.89 -14.83
CA ALA A 279 -7.42 -3.17 -15.50
C ALA A 279 -6.27 -3.96 -14.86
N PHE A 280 -5.21 -3.28 -14.43
CA PHE A 280 -4.07 -3.89 -13.75
C PHE A 280 -4.49 -4.53 -12.42
N GLY A 281 -5.24 -3.82 -11.57
CA GLY A 281 -5.76 -4.36 -10.31
C GLY A 281 -6.69 -5.57 -10.51
N GLU A 282 -7.56 -5.53 -11.51
CA GLU A 282 -8.43 -6.65 -11.86
C GLU A 282 -7.64 -7.88 -12.34
N LYS A 283 -6.57 -7.66 -13.12
CA LYS A 283 -5.67 -8.72 -13.56
C LYS A 283 -4.94 -9.37 -12.38
N LEU A 284 -4.48 -8.58 -11.40
CA LEU A 284 -3.85 -9.12 -10.19
C LEU A 284 -4.79 -10.06 -9.42
N LEU A 285 -6.08 -9.70 -9.28
CA LEU A 285 -7.06 -10.61 -8.66
C LEU A 285 -7.20 -11.94 -9.42
N GLN A 286 -7.21 -11.90 -10.75
CA GLN A 286 -7.34 -13.09 -11.58
C GLN A 286 -6.10 -14.00 -11.48
N GLN A 287 -4.91 -13.41 -11.36
CA GLN A 287 -3.63 -14.11 -11.38
C GLN A 287 -3.09 -14.50 -9.98
N LYS A 288 -3.84 -14.27 -8.91
CA LYS A 288 -3.41 -14.49 -7.53
C LYS A 288 -2.84 -15.89 -7.26
N GLY A 289 -3.39 -16.93 -7.87
CA GLY A 289 -2.93 -18.31 -7.70
C GLY A 289 -1.51 -18.60 -8.18
N GLN A 290 -0.85 -17.64 -8.83
CA GLN A 290 0.54 -17.77 -9.25
C GLN A 290 1.57 -17.54 -8.13
N THR A 291 1.18 -16.86 -7.05
CA THR A 291 2.10 -16.43 -5.98
C THR A 291 1.50 -16.50 -4.58
N MET A 292 0.20 -16.71 -4.48
CA MET A 292 -0.52 -16.69 -3.21
C MET A 292 -0.98 -18.09 -2.82
N SER A 293 -1.10 -18.32 -1.51
CA SER A 293 -1.74 -19.48 -0.94
C SER A 293 -3.17 -19.65 -1.49
N LYS A 294 -3.63 -20.89 -1.64
CA LYS A 294 -5.02 -21.20 -2.05
C LYS A 294 -6.05 -20.51 -1.15
N ARG A 295 -5.74 -20.33 0.13
CA ARG A 295 -6.59 -19.71 1.15
C ARG A 295 -6.54 -18.18 1.14
N GLN A 296 -5.48 -17.59 0.63
CA GLN A 296 -5.27 -16.15 0.59
C GLN A 296 -6.17 -15.51 -0.47
N LYS A 297 -6.97 -14.55 -0.06
CA LYS A 297 -7.92 -13.83 -0.92
C LYS A 297 -7.56 -12.34 -0.92
N PRO A 298 -6.90 -11.84 -1.96
CA PRO A 298 -6.63 -10.43 -2.07
C PRO A 298 -7.94 -9.62 -2.15
N TYR A 299 -7.85 -8.37 -1.70
CA TYR A 299 -8.97 -7.44 -1.66
C TYR A 299 -8.70 -6.23 -2.54
N LEU A 300 -9.60 -5.93 -3.47
CA LEU A 300 -9.47 -4.85 -4.42
C LEU A 300 -10.60 -3.84 -4.26
N VAL A 301 -10.25 -2.58 -4.06
CA VAL A 301 -11.17 -1.44 -4.10
C VAL A 301 -10.84 -0.57 -5.31
N ILE A 302 -11.83 -0.28 -6.13
CA ILE A 302 -11.73 0.61 -7.28
C ILE A 302 -12.68 1.77 -7.09
N GLU A 303 -12.14 2.99 -7.04
CA GLU A 303 -12.91 4.21 -7.13
C GLU A 303 -12.65 4.88 -8.48
N TYR A 304 -13.71 5.04 -9.29
CA TYR A 304 -13.66 5.57 -10.65
C TYR A 304 -14.53 6.82 -10.81
N LEU A 305 -14.28 7.64 -11.83
CA LEU A 305 -15.05 8.84 -12.17
C LEU A 305 -16.39 8.52 -12.82
#